data_f5e3fd4ee56182aad4ef3966afc7e519
#
_entry.id   f5e3fd4ee56182aad4ef3966afc7e519
#
_cell.length_a   1.000
_cell.length_b   1.000
_cell.length_c   1.000
_cell.angle_alpha   90.00
_cell.angle_beta   90.00
_cell.angle_gamma   90.00
#
_symmetry.space_group_name_H-M   'P 1'
#
loop_
_entity.id
_entity.type
_entity.pdbx_description
1 polymer ?
#
loop_
_entity_poly.entity_id
_entity_poly.type
_entity_poly.pdbx_seq_one_letter_code
_entity_poly.pdbx_strand_id
1 'polypeptide(L)'
;MSDFEIPAPNTDLTTMTQLSADYVRKLLAGITDPYTSTDLISLGWVRGLGIDGPRVSVDLRSGYPLDGIRDKLATEIAARLEADELIERAVVNLEWKVVPHAVQGDLKPLEQIRNIIAVASGKGGVGKSATAVNLALALRADGARVGVLDADIYGPSMPRMLGVKGQPQTVGNRIVPQQAHGLQVMSIGFMVEEDTPMIWRGPMVTSALQQLLTETNWESLDYLVIDLPPGTGDIQLTLAQKVPVSGCLIVTTPQDIALLDARKAIQMFRKVEMSVLGIVENMSTHICSQCGHEEPIFGSGGGARMADQYGVPLLGQLPLDLHIREDLDNGRPTVVSAPDSELTLRYRDVARSVSARLAMTPRSLAVSLPQINILNS
;
A
#
# COMPACT_ATOMS: atom_id res chain seq x y z
N MET A 1 -31.41 71.38 25.36
CA MET A 1 -31.55 70.59 24.16
C MET A 1 -30.17 70.47 23.65
N SER A 2 -29.53 69.39 23.95
CA SER A 2 -28.15 69.04 23.56
C SER A 2 -28.23 67.87 22.51
N ASP A 3 -27.81 68.19 21.29
CA ASP A 3 -27.75 67.25 20.17
C ASP A 3 -26.66 66.21 20.44
N PHE A 4 -27.08 64.95 20.52
CA PHE A 4 -26.21 63.78 20.56
C PHE A 4 -25.97 63.38 19.10
N GLU A 5 -24.78 63.69 18.56
CA GLU A 5 -24.29 63.14 17.33
C GLU A 5 -23.85 61.64 17.56
N ILE A 6 -24.49 60.70 16.83
CA ILE A 6 -24.11 59.30 16.77
C ILE A 6 -22.95 59.21 15.76
N PRO A 7 -21.76 58.73 16.13
CA PRO A 7 -20.70 58.49 15.16
C PRO A 7 -21.08 57.32 14.24
N ALA A 8 -20.91 57.56 12.94
CA ALA A 8 -21.10 56.54 11.92
C ALA A 8 -20.18 55.35 12.14
N PRO A 9 -20.62 54.10 11.86
CA PRO A 9 -19.76 52.93 11.97
C PRO A 9 -18.63 53.03 10.94
N ASN A 10 -17.40 53.04 11.44
CA ASN A 10 -16.19 52.95 10.65
C ASN A 10 -16.15 51.54 10.04
N THR A 11 -16.67 51.36 8.86
CA THR A 11 -16.48 50.16 8.02
C THR A 11 -15.11 50.25 7.36
N ASP A 12 -14.07 49.91 8.09
CA ASP A 12 -12.77 49.56 7.52
C ASP A 12 -12.89 48.23 6.78
N LEU A 13 -13.45 48.27 5.59
CA LEU A 13 -13.51 47.17 4.63
C LEU A 13 -12.27 47.22 3.73
N THR A 14 -11.09 47.02 4.31
CA THR A 14 -9.88 46.66 3.58
C THR A 14 -8.97 45.86 4.50
N THR A 15 -9.40 44.69 4.90
CA THR A 15 -8.45 43.62 5.22
C THR A 15 -7.82 43.20 3.91
N MET A 16 -6.79 43.90 3.44
CA MET A 16 -5.87 43.39 2.43
C MET A 16 -5.37 42.02 2.96
N THR A 17 -5.81 40.96 2.33
CA THR A 17 -5.38 39.60 2.70
C THR A 17 -3.88 39.55 2.42
N GLN A 18 -3.08 39.66 3.46
CA GLN A 18 -1.62 39.63 3.38
C GLN A 18 -1.18 38.16 3.29
N LEU A 19 -0.24 37.86 2.40
CA LEU A 19 0.36 36.53 2.29
C LEU A 19 1.00 36.16 3.63
N SER A 20 0.48 35.15 4.29
CA SER A 20 0.92 34.67 5.61
C SER A 20 0.97 33.14 5.65
N ALA A 21 1.68 32.57 6.62
CA ALA A 21 1.75 31.12 6.80
C ALA A 21 0.35 30.49 6.97
N ASP A 22 -0.56 31.15 7.66
CA ASP A 22 -1.94 30.66 7.84
C ASP A 22 -2.75 30.75 6.55
N TYR A 23 -2.49 31.78 5.74
CA TYR A 23 -3.10 31.89 4.42
C TYR A 23 -2.64 30.74 3.50
N VAL A 24 -1.33 30.48 3.41
CA VAL A 24 -0.78 29.35 2.62
C VAL A 24 -1.30 28.01 3.13
N ARG A 25 -1.44 27.82 4.45
CA ARG A 25 -2.06 26.60 5.01
C ARG A 25 -3.51 26.43 4.58
N LYS A 26 -4.28 27.49 4.47
CA LYS A 26 -5.66 27.42 3.95
C LYS A 26 -5.69 26.99 2.48
N LEU A 27 -4.76 27.49 1.66
CA LEU A 27 -4.64 27.05 0.26
C LEU A 27 -4.26 25.55 0.19
N LEU A 28 -3.30 25.10 1.01
CA LEU A 28 -2.89 23.69 1.09
C LEU A 28 -4.01 22.76 1.60
N ALA A 29 -4.91 23.26 2.45
CA ALA A 29 -6.12 22.55 2.87
C ALA A 29 -7.14 22.37 1.73
N GLY A 30 -7.04 23.15 0.66
CA GLY A 30 -7.81 22.96 -0.58
C GLY A 30 -7.18 21.98 -1.57
N ILE A 31 -5.97 21.48 -1.31
CA ILE A 31 -5.26 20.55 -2.18
C ILE A 31 -5.32 19.14 -1.58
N THR A 32 -5.94 18.21 -2.30
CA THR A 32 -6.11 16.82 -1.87
C THR A 32 -5.06 15.90 -2.50
N ASP A 33 -4.59 14.93 -1.73
CA ASP A 33 -3.80 13.81 -2.22
C ASP A 33 -4.67 12.89 -3.11
N PRO A 34 -4.22 12.53 -4.32
CA PRO A 34 -5.03 11.78 -5.29
C PRO A 34 -5.39 10.35 -4.83
N TYR A 35 -4.63 9.77 -3.91
CA TYR A 35 -4.83 8.38 -3.46
C TYR A 35 -5.64 8.25 -2.16
N THR A 36 -5.69 9.31 -1.35
CA THR A 36 -6.47 9.32 -0.10
C THR A 36 -7.70 10.20 -0.18
N SER A 37 -7.78 11.10 -1.17
CA SER A 37 -8.80 12.15 -1.28
C SER A 37 -8.88 13.04 -0.03
N THR A 38 -7.81 13.09 0.76
CA THR A 38 -7.68 13.88 1.98
C THR A 38 -6.70 15.02 1.72
N ASP A 39 -6.96 16.18 2.31
CA ASP A 39 -6.11 17.36 2.12
C ASP A 39 -4.72 17.22 2.78
N LEU A 40 -3.74 17.98 2.26
CA LEU A 40 -2.35 17.89 2.68
C LEU A 40 -2.11 18.30 4.14
N ILE A 41 -2.96 19.17 4.69
CA ILE A 41 -2.89 19.60 6.09
C ILE A 41 -3.38 18.47 7.01
N SER A 42 -4.56 17.91 6.72
CA SER A 42 -5.15 16.80 7.49
C SER A 42 -4.28 15.55 7.44
N LEU A 43 -3.60 15.29 6.31
CA LEU A 43 -2.61 14.21 6.20
C LEU A 43 -1.32 14.49 7.00
N GLY A 44 -1.13 15.71 7.47
CA GLY A 44 0.09 16.12 8.17
C GLY A 44 1.33 16.08 7.28
N TRP A 45 1.19 16.35 5.98
CA TRP A 45 2.35 16.34 5.07
C TRP A 45 3.24 17.55 5.22
N VAL A 46 2.71 18.72 5.65
CA VAL A 46 3.47 19.97 5.75
C VAL A 46 4.52 19.87 6.85
N ARG A 47 5.79 20.07 6.50
CA ARG A 47 6.95 20.07 7.40
C ARG A 47 7.58 21.44 7.57
N GLY A 48 7.54 22.26 6.51
CA GLY A 48 8.08 23.60 6.53
C GLY A 48 7.30 24.51 5.57
N LEU A 49 7.24 25.79 5.93
CA LEU A 49 6.73 26.88 5.11
C LEU A 49 7.69 28.06 5.21
N GLY A 50 8.12 28.59 4.08
CA GLY A 50 8.88 29.82 3.97
C GLY A 50 8.13 30.82 3.08
N ILE A 51 8.15 32.09 3.46
CA ILE A 51 7.55 33.20 2.70
C ILE A 51 8.59 34.30 2.58
N ASP A 52 8.87 34.69 1.33
CA ASP A 52 9.78 35.81 1.00
C ASP A 52 9.11 36.69 -0.05
N GLY A 53 8.46 37.77 0.42
CA GLY A 53 7.60 38.59 -0.41
C GLY A 53 6.48 37.74 -1.06
N PRO A 54 6.32 37.76 -2.41
CA PRO A 54 5.33 36.98 -3.11
C PRO A 54 5.78 35.53 -3.40
N ARG A 55 6.91 35.08 -2.86
CA ARG A 55 7.46 33.74 -3.05
C ARG A 55 7.19 32.85 -1.87
N VAL A 56 6.76 31.62 -2.15
CA VAL A 56 6.42 30.61 -1.15
C VAL A 56 7.28 29.37 -1.36
N SER A 57 7.85 28.84 -0.28
CA SER A 57 8.48 27.52 -0.26
C SER A 57 7.72 26.58 0.67
N VAL A 58 7.44 25.36 0.22
CA VAL A 58 6.69 24.37 0.97
C VAL A 58 7.46 23.07 1.02
N ASP A 59 7.79 22.59 2.22
CA ASP A 59 8.37 21.27 2.43
C ASP A 59 7.27 20.29 2.84
N LEU A 60 7.04 19.28 2.01
CA LEU A 60 6.04 18.24 2.20
C LEU A 60 6.69 16.88 2.41
N ARG A 61 6.06 16.04 3.25
CA ARG A 61 6.49 14.66 3.45
C ARG A 61 5.28 13.72 3.45
N SER A 62 5.18 12.90 2.43
CA SER A 62 4.21 11.81 2.34
C SER A 62 4.54 10.67 3.31
N GLY A 63 3.52 9.93 3.76
CA GLY A 63 3.63 8.71 4.55
C GLY A 63 3.87 7.44 3.71
N TYR A 64 3.88 7.53 2.39
CA TYR A 64 4.01 6.41 1.46
C TYR A 64 4.92 6.77 0.27
N PRO A 65 5.52 5.78 -0.43
CA PRO A 65 6.50 6.00 -1.49
C PRO A 65 5.87 6.64 -2.73
N LEU A 66 6.59 7.59 -3.35
CA LEU A 66 6.09 8.45 -4.44
C LEU A 66 7.10 8.66 -5.58
N ASP A 67 8.26 7.98 -5.60
CA ASP A 67 9.34 8.34 -6.53
C ASP A 67 8.89 8.46 -7.99
N GLY A 68 7.92 7.61 -8.40
CA GLY A 68 7.43 7.63 -9.77
C GLY A 68 6.49 8.77 -10.15
N ILE A 69 5.99 9.55 -9.17
CA ILE A 69 5.09 10.69 -9.41
C ILE A 69 5.48 11.94 -8.63
N ARG A 70 6.56 11.88 -7.84
CA ARG A 70 6.97 12.94 -6.93
C ARG A 70 7.08 14.29 -7.62
N ASP A 71 7.84 14.36 -8.70
CA ASP A 71 8.14 15.63 -9.36
C ASP A 71 6.88 16.20 -10.07
N LYS A 72 6.05 15.31 -10.63
CA LYS A 72 4.75 15.69 -11.22
C LYS A 72 3.81 16.26 -10.15
N LEU A 73 3.67 15.56 -9.02
CA LEU A 73 2.80 15.98 -7.92
C LEU A 73 3.30 17.29 -7.29
N ALA A 74 4.60 17.45 -7.09
CA ALA A 74 5.19 18.69 -6.60
C ALA A 74 4.89 19.87 -7.55
N THR A 75 5.03 19.66 -8.87
CA THR A 75 4.70 20.67 -9.88
C THR A 75 3.21 21.02 -9.88
N GLU A 76 2.31 20.05 -9.76
CA GLU A 76 0.87 20.28 -9.69
C GLU A 76 0.47 21.07 -8.44
N ILE A 77 1.08 20.77 -7.28
CA ILE A 77 0.86 21.52 -6.03
C ILE A 77 1.38 22.95 -6.18
N ALA A 78 2.58 23.15 -6.74
CA ALA A 78 3.14 24.47 -6.98
C ALA A 78 2.22 25.32 -7.90
N ALA A 79 1.75 24.75 -9.00
CA ALA A 79 0.85 25.41 -9.93
C ALA A 79 -0.49 25.83 -9.27
N ARG A 80 -1.02 25.00 -8.35
CA ARG A 80 -2.24 25.35 -7.60
C ARG A 80 -2.01 26.48 -6.60
N LEU A 81 -0.82 26.58 -6.01
CA LEU A 81 -0.46 27.73 -5.14
C LEU A 81 -0.24 28.98 -5.97
N GLU A 82 0.43 28.90 -7.14
CA GLU A 82 0.66 30.02 -8.05
C GLU A 82 -0.61 30.52 -8.77
N ALA A 83 -1.71 29.78 -8.70
CA ALA A 83 -3.02 30.25 -9.17
C ALA A 83 -3.65 31.33 -8.26
N ASP A 84 -3.11 31.54 -7.05
CA ASP A 84 -3.51 32.59 -6.13
C ASP A 84 -2.78 33.90 -6.47
N GLU A 85 -3.52 35.02 -6.53
CA GLU A 85 -3.00 36.32 -6.94
C GLU A 85 -1.87 36.89 -6.04
N LEU A 86 -1.76 36.39 -4.79
CA LEU A 86 -0.74 36.80 -3.84
C LEU A 86 0.58 36.03 -4.00
N ILE A 87 0.60 34.95 -4.78
CA ILE A 87 1.76 34.06 -4.95
C ILE A 87 2.30 34.14 -6.36
N GLU A 88 3.42 34.84 -6.54
CA GLU A 88 4.12 34.93 -7.82
C GLU A 88 4.89 33.62 -8.15
N ARG A 89 5.45 32.97 -7.12
CA ARG A 89 6.25 31.76 -7.26
C ARG A 89 6.11 30.82 -6.08
N ALA A 90 5.84 29.54 -6.35
CA ALA A 90 5.84 28.48 -5.36
C ALA A 90 6.92 27.44 -5.65
N VAL A 91 7.71 27.06 -4.63
CA VAL A 91 8.65 25.95 -4.68
C VAL A 91 8.19 24.87 -3.72
N VAL A 92 7.92 23.68 -4.23
CA VAL A 92 7.44 22.55 -3.43
C VAL A 92 8.50 21.45 -3.40
N ASN A 93 9.04 21.19 -2.23
CA ASN A 93 9.93 20.06 -1.96
C ASN A 93 9.08 18.91 -1.41
N LEU A 94 8.91 17.85 -2.18
CA LEU A 94 8.14 16.68 -1.79
C LEU A 94 9.07 15.49 -1.53
N GLU A 95 9.08 15.00 -0.31
CA GLU A 95 9.74 13.76 0.10
C GLU A 95 8.72 12.75 0.63
N TRP A 96 9.15 11.52 0.88
CA TRP A 96 8.32 10.52 1.54
C TRP A 96 9.10 9.77 2.63
N LYS A 97 8.38 9.24 3.60
CA LYS A 97 8.94 8.40 4.65
C LYS A 97 7.91 7.43 5.17
N VAL A 98 8.13 6.14 4.92
CA VAL A 98 7.32 5.08 5.52
C VAL A 98 7.63 4.96 7.01
N VAL A 99 6.60 4.91 7.83
CA VAL A 99 6.69 4.69 9.27
C VAL A 99 5.99 3.38 9.66
N PRO A 100 6.35 2.74 10.78
CA PRO A 100 5.64 1.57 11.27
C PRO A 100 4.22 1.91 11.71
N HIS A 101 3.26 1.08 11.31
CA HIS A 101 1.87 1.18 11.71
C HIS A 101 1.48 0.10 12.72
N ALA A 102 0.38 0.31 13.43
CA ALA A 102 -0.13 -0.65 14.40
C ALA A 102 -0.47 -1.99 13.72
N VAL A 103 -0.26 -3.07 14.41
CA VAL A 103 -0.64 -4.42 14.03
C VAL A 103 -1.83 -4.86 14.89
N GLN A 104 -2.50 -5.96 14.50
CA GLN A 104 -3.68 -6.44 15.20
C GLN A 104 -3.38 -6.99 16.59
N GLY A 105 -4.34 -6.82 17.51
CA GLY A 105 -4.32 -7.37 18.87
C GLY A 105 -3.07 -7.02 19.65
N ASP A 106 -2.55 -7.96 20.44
CA ASP A 106 -1.35 -7.81 21.26
C ASP A 106 -0.05 -8.19 20.54
N LEU A 107 -0.07 -8.40 19.22
CA LEU A 107 1.11 -8.75 18.45
C LEU A 107 2.10 -7.58 18.41
N LYS A 108 3.39 -7.93 18.30
CA LYS A 108 4.46 -6.94 18.20
C LYS A 108 4.97 -6.85 16.76
N PRO A 109 5.17 -5.63 16.22
CA PRO A 109 5.84 -5.45 14.94
C PRO A 109 7.24 -6.09 14.94
N LEU A 110 7.70 -6.53 13.79
CA LEU A 110 9.06 -7.02 13.59
C LEU A 110 10.03 -5.85 13.43
N GLU A 111 11.17 -5.89 14.11
CA GLU A 111 12.13 -4.77 14.12
C GLU A 111 12.68 -4.40 12.73
N GLN A 112 12.86 -5.41 11.86
CA GLN A 112 13.43 -5.21 10.53
C GLN A 112 12.41 -4.93 9.43
N ILE A 113 11.11 -4.95 9.76
CA ILE A 113 10.01 -4.76 8.81
C ILE A 113 9.07 -3.68 9.36
N ARG A 114 8.97 -2.55 8.66
CA ARG A 114 8.10 -1.46 9.10
C ARG A 114 6.63 -1.84 9.04
N ASN A 115 6.22 -2.42 7.91
CA ASN A 115 4.82 -2.78 7.70
C ASN A 115 4.70 -4.12 6.97
N ILE A 116 3.75 -4.93 7.40
CA ILE A 116 3.37 -6.17 6.72
C ILE A 116 2.01 -5.95 6.06
N ILE A 117 1.95 -6.16 4.75
CA ILE A 117 0.72 -6.12 3.96
C ILE A 117 0.35 -7.56 3.59
N ALA A 118 -0.74 -8.07 4.14
CA ALA A 118 -1.27 -9.37 3.77
C ALA A 118 -2.14 -9.25 2.52
N VAL A 119 -1.90 -10.08 1.51
CA VAL A 119 -2.76 -10.21 0.33
C VAL A 119 -3.56 -11.49 0.47
N ALA A 120 -4.88 -11.35 0.50
CA ALA A 120 -5.82 -12.43 0.76
C ALA A 120 -6.92 -12.50 -0.29
N SER A 121 -7.57 -13.65 -0.39
CA SER A 121 -8.74 -13.84 -1.24
C SER A 121 -9.71 -14.84 -0.61
N GLY A 122 -10.99 -14.69 -0.89
CA GLY A 122 -12.02 -15.61 -0.41
C GLY A 122 -11.99 -16.97 -1.09
N LYS A 123 -11.42 -17.07 -2.28
CA LYS A 123 -11.26 -18.34 -3.06
C LYS A 123 -10.00 -18.33 -3.91
N GLY A 124 -9.60 -19.51 -4.39
CA GLY A 124 -8.51 -19.66 -5.37
C GLY A 124 -8.89 -19.18 -6.77
N GLY A 125 -7.87 -18.92 -7.60
CA GLY A 125 -8.05 -18.56 -9.01
C GLY A 125 -8.43 -17.11 -9.31
N VAL A 126 -8.46 -16.22 -8.32
CA VAL A 126 -8.76 -14.77 -8.52
C VAL A 126 -7.55 -13.93 -8.88
N GLY A 127 -6.36 -14.53 -9.04
CA GLY A 127 -5.12 -13.82 -9.34
C GLY A 127 -4.45 -13.16 -8.13
N LYS A 128 -4.68 -13.67 -6.91
CA LYS A 128 -4.11 -13.19 -5.65
C LYS A 128 -2.59 -13.05 -5.71
N SER A 129 -1.86 -14.14 -6.05
CA SER A 129 -0.40 -14.19 -6.09
C SER A 129 0.18 -13.28 -7.19
N ALA A 130 -0.45 -13.24 -8.36
CA ALA A 130 -0.09 -12.30 -9.44
C ALA A 130 -0.22 -10.85 -8.99
N THR A 131 -1.30 -10.52 -8.28
CA THR A 131 -1.51 -9.19 -7.70
C THR A 131 -0.45 -8.90 -6.63
N ALA A 132 -0.16 -9.85 -5.73
CA ALA A 132 0.83 -9.67 -4.67
C ALA A 132 2.24 -9.40 -5.19
N VAL A 133 2.68 -10.16 -6.21
CA VAL A 133 3.99 -9.97 -6.85
C VAL A 133 4.10 -8.61 -7.52
N ASN A 134 3.12 -8.24 -8.35
CA ASN A 134 3.14 -6.95 -9.04
C ASN A 134 2.95 -5.76 -8.09
N LEU A 135 2.16 -5.92 -7.02
CA LEU A 135 2.06 -4.93 -5.92
C LEU A 135 3.42 -4.67 -5.28
N ALA A 136 4.15 -5.73 -4.91
CA ALA A 136 5.48 -5.61 -4.31
C ALA A 136 6.47 -4.90 -5.23
N LEU A 137 6.48 -5.26 -6.51
CA LEU A 137 7.33 -4.64 -7.53
C LEU A 137 6.95 -3.17 -7.80
N ALA A 138 5.66 -2.85 -7.77
CA ALA A 138 5.18 -1.48 -7.94
C ALA A 138 5.56 -0.59 -6.75
N LEU A 139 5.45 -1.09 -5.50
CA LEU A 139 5.94 -0.38 -4.30
C LEU A 139 7.45 -0.13 -4.38
N ARG A 140 8.21 -1.13 -4.87
CA ARG A 140 9.65 -0.98 -5.09
C ARG A 140 9.95 0.05 -6.19
N ALA A 141 9.18 0.06 -7.28
CA ALA A 141 9.35 1.03 -8.37
C ALA A 141 9.08 2.49 -7.93
N ASP A 142 8.31 2.69 -6.87
CA ASP A 142 8.10 3.98 -6.22
C ASP A 142 9.08 4.26 -5.06
N GLY A 143 10.17 3.45 -4.95
CA GLY A 143 11.34 3.73 -4.10
C GLY A 143 11.40 2.93 -2.80
N ALA A 144 10.36 2.17 -2.42
CA ALA A 144 10.34 1.41 -1.17
C ALA A 144 11.30 0.21 -1.20
N ARG A 145 11.80 -0.18 -0.03
CA ARG A 145 12.48 -1.46 0.19
C ARG A 145 11.44 -2.51 0.52
N VAL A 146 11.32 -3.51 -0.35
CA VAL A 146 10.21 -4.46 -0.31
C VAL A 146 10.71 -5.90 -0.29
N GLY A 147 10.06 -6.72 0.54
CA GLY A 147 10.17 -8.17 0.51
C GLY A 147 8.84 -8.81 0.19
N VAL A 148 8.89 -10.07 -0.25
CA VAL A 148 7.71 -10.92 -0.43
C VAL A 148 7.88 -12.22 0.34
N LEU A 149 6.78 -12.69 0.95
CA LEU A 149 6.69 -14.00 1.58
C LEU A 149 5.51 -14.76 0.98
N ASP A 150 5.80 -15.80 0.23
CA ASP A 150 4.81 -16.73 -0.27
C ASP A 150 4.41 -17.70 0.84
N ALA A 151 3.22 -17.53 1.36
CA ALA A 151 2.63 -18.33 2.42
C ALA A 151 1.55 -19.29 1.88
N ASP A 152 1.34 -19.36 0.56
CA ASP A 152 0.38 -20.28 -0.06
C ASP A 152 0.97 -21.69 -0.15
N ILE A 153 0.70 -22.49 0.86
CA ILE A 153 1.26 -23.82 1.01
C ILE A 153 0.74 -24.85 0.00
N TYR A 154 -0.47 -24.61 -0.50
CA TYR A 154 -1.11 -25.53 -1.43
C TYR A 154 -0.67 -25.34 -2.88
N GLY A 155 -0.07 -24.20 -3.19
CA GLY A 155 0.40 -23.86 -4.52
C GLY A 155 1.39 -22.70 -4.48
N PRO A 156 2.56 -22.89 -3.83
CA PRO A 156 3.56 -21.83 -3.78
C PRO A 156 4.00 -21.48 -5.21
N SER A 157 3.77 -20.26 -5.61
CA SER A 157 3.92 -19.83 -7.01
C SER A 157 4.88 -18.64 -7.18
N MET A 158 5.13 -17.86 -6.14
CA MET A 158 5.97 -16.66 -6.23
C MET A 158 7.40 -16.93 -6.70
N PRO A 159 8.10 -18.00 -6.29
CA PRO A 159 9.43 -18.30 -6.82
C PRO A 159 9.45 -18.40 -8.34
N ARG A 160 8.48 -19.11 -8.92
CA ARG A 160 8.34 -19.25 -10.38
C ARG A 160 8.00 -17.91 -11.02
N MET A 161 7.04 -17.17 -10.48
CA MET A 161 6.62 -15.86 -10.99
C MET A 161 7.75 -14.83 -10.98
N LEU A 162 8.70 -14.94 -10.04
CA LEU A 162 9.85 -14.06 -9.90
C LEU A 162 11.13 -14.62 -10.55
N GLY A 163 11.07 -15.79 -11.17
CA GLY A 163 12.22 -16.44 -11.80
C GLY A 163 13.28 -16.91 -10.81
N VAL A 164 12.93 -17.12 -9.54
CA VAL A 164 13.85 -17.59 -8.49
C VAL A 164 13.94 -19.11 -8.51
N LYS A 165 15.15 -19.63 -8.42
CA LYS A 165 15.43 -21.08 -8.39
C LYS A 165 16.36 -21.44 -7.24
N GLY A 166 16.23 -22.68 -6.77
CA GLY A 166 17.08 -23.22 -5.70
C GLY A 166 16.61 -22.84 -4.30
N GLN A 167 17.29 -23.40 -3.31
CA GLN A 167 16.98 -23.17 -1.89
C GLN A 167 17.75 -21.95 -1.37
N PRO A 168 17.18 -21.20 -0.40
CA PRO A 168 17.87 -20.12 0.26
C PRO A 168 19.05 -20.65 1.09
N GLN A 169 20.11 -19.85 1.17
CA GLN A 169 21.27 -20.16 2.01
C GLN A 169 20.96 -19.87 3.47
N THR A 170 21.65 -20.58 4.37
CA THR A 170 21.61 -20.32 5.81
C THR A 170 22.97 -19.83 6.26
N VAL A 171 23.01 -18.70 6.97
CA VAL A 171 24.25 -18.14 7.56
C VAL A 171 24.03 -18.07 9.09
N GLY A 172 24.82 -18.87 9.82
CA GLY A 172 24.53 -19.11 11.25
C GLY A 172 23.17 -19.76 11.42
N ASN A 173 22.29 -19.10 12.21
CA ASN A 173 20.91 -19.56 12.46
C ASN A 173 19.87 -18.72 11.68
N ARG A 174 20.29 -17.99 10.65
CA ARG A 174 19.40 -17.12 9.87
C ARG A 174 19.34 -17.57 8.41
N ILE A 175 18.13 -17.54 7.86
CA ILE A 175 17.88 -17.82 6.45
C ILE A 175 18.12 -16.55 5.67
N VAL A 176 18.96 -16.59 4.62
CA VAL A 176 19.19 -15.45 3.73
C VAL A 176 18.11 -15.45 2.65
N PRO A 177 17.27 -14.40 2.54
CA PRO A 177 16.23 -14.35 1.53
C PRO A 177 16.85 -14.34 0.12
N GLN A 178 16.21 -15.00 -0.80
CA GLN A 178 16.57 -14.93 -2.23
C GLN A 178 16.34 -13.50 -2.74
N GLN A 179 17.05 -13.13 -3.80
CA GLN A 179 16.92 -11.81 -4.41
C GLN A 179 16.37 -11.93 -5.84
N ALA A 180 15.29 -11.24 -6.13
CA ALA A 180 14.73 -11.17 -7.49
C ALA A 180 14.16 -9.78 -7.77
N HIS A 181 14.54 -9.21 -8.91
CA HIS A 181 14.06 -7.89 -9.36
C HIS A 181 14.17 -6.79 -8.29
N GLY A 182 15.15 -6.93 -7.34
CA GLY A 182 15.37 -6.04 -6.20
C GLY A 182 14.38 -6.21 -5.05
N LEU A 183 13.64 -7.32 -5.01
CA LEU A 183 12.86 -7.77 -3.86
C LEU A 183 13.65 -8.81 -3.06
N GLN A 184 13.45 -8.84 -1.74
CA GLN A 184 13.82 -9.97 -0.89
C GLN A 184 12.71 -11.00 -0.93
N VAL A 185 13.02 -12.24 -1.30
CA VAL A 185 12.01 -13.27 -1.60
C VAL A 185 12.16 -14.46 -0.68
N MET A 186 11.09 -14.82 0.01
CA MET A 186 10.95 -16.09 0.72
C MET A 186 9.66 -16.78 0.32
N SER A 187 9.68 -18.10 0.33
CA SER A 187 8.52 -18.92 0.03
C SER A 187 8.55 -20.20 0.84
N ILE A 188 7.39 -20.65 1.27
CA ILE A 188 7.21 -21.98 1.84
C ILE A 188 7.62 -23.07 0.83
N GLY A 189 7.51 -22.76 -0.47
CA GLY A 189 7.94 -23.65 -1.55
C GLY A 189 9.43 -23.97 -1.54
N PHE A 190 10.28 -23.16 -0.90
CA PHE A 190 11.71 -23.48 -0.74
C PHE A 190 11.98 -24.57 0.30
N MET A 191 11.00 -24.87 1.15
CA MET A 191 11.12 -25.89 2.21
C MET A 191 10.57 -27.25 1.78
N VAL A 192 10.01 -27.33 0.57
CA VAL A 192 9.33 -28.53 0.05
C VAL A 192 10.00 -28.93 -1.27
N GLU A 193 10.29 -30.22 -1.43
CA GLU A 193 10.68 -30.76 -2.73
C GLU A 193 9.46 -30.79 -3.65
N GLU A 194 9.57 -30.29 -4.90
CA GLU A 194 8.46 -30.13 -5.85
C GLU A 194 7.69 -31.43 -6.10
N ASP A 195 8.35 -32.58 -6.00
CA ASP A 195 7.77 -33.89 -6.31
C ASP A 195 7.30 -34.68 -5.08
N THR A 196 7.44 -34.12 -3.87
CA THR A 196 7.07 -34.85 -2.66
C THR A 196 5.72 -34.36 -2.11
N PRO A 197 4.66 -35.20 -2.18
CA PRO A 197 3.37 -34.83 -1.60
C PRO A 197 3.48 -34.79 -0.08
N MET A 198 3.63 -33.59 0.49
CA MET A 198 3.58 -33.39 1.93
C MET A 198 2.15 -33.17 2.39
N ILE A 199 1.75 -33.96 3.39
CA ILE A 199 0.45 -33.72 4.07
C ILE A 199 0.64 -32.67 5.15
N TRP A 200 0.39 -31.42 4.79
CA TRP A 200 0.46 -30.32 5.73
C TRP A 200 -0.76 -30.30 6.65
N ARG A 201 -0.52 -30.27 7.96
CA ARG A 201 -1.55 -30.00 8.97
C ARG A 201 -1.44 -28.55 9.45
N GLY A 202 -2.57 -27.92 9.76
CA GLY A 202 -2.64 -26.50 10.13
C GLY A 202 -1.54 -26.03 11.11
N PRO A 203 -1.26 -26.72 12.23
CA PRO A 203 -0.19 -26.33 13.14
C PRO A 203 1.21 -26.34 12.52
N MET A 204 1.50 -27.29 11.62
CA MET A 204 2.80 -27.37 10.93
C MET A 204 2.99 -26.19 9.97
N VAL A 205 1.95 -25.85 9.22
CA VAL A 205 1.92 -24.66 8.34
C VAL A 205 2.25 -23.40 9.12
N THR A 206 1.55 -23.21 10.22
CA THR A 206 1.72 -22.01 11.05
C THR A 206 3.13 -21.91 11.60
N SER A 207 3.69 -23.02 12.10
CA SER A 207 5.07 -23.06 12.60
C SER A 207 6.08 -22.75 11.50
N ALA A 208 5.93 -23.35 10.32
CA ALA A 208 6.85 -23.12 9.19
C ALA A 208 6.81 -21.65 8.75
N LEU A 209 5.62 -21.03 8.64
CA LEU A 209 5.49 -19.63 8.27
C LEU A 209 6.01 -18.67 9.35
N GLN A 210 5.80 -18.96 10.63
CA GLN A 210 6.42 -18.20 11.72
C GLN A 210 7.94 -18.28 11.63
N GLN A 211 8.50 -19.47 11.37
CA GLN A 211 9.92 -19.67 11.19
C GLN A 211 10.44 -18.86 10.01
N LEU A 212 9.80 -18.94 8.82
CA LEU A 212 10.18 -18.14 7.65
C LEU A 212 10.10 -16.64 7.91
N LEU A 213 9.12 -16.19 8.69
CA LEU A 213 8.95 -14.78 9.02
C LEU A 213 10.03 -14.28 10.00
N THR A 214 10.35 -15.08 11.03
CA THR A 214 11.22 -14.65 12.15
C THR A 214 12.68 -15.03 11.99
N GLU A 215 13.00 -16.14 11.31
CA GLU A 215 14.37 -16.63 11.10
C GLU A 215 15.00 -16.12 9.81
N THR A 216 14.21 -15.57 8.88
CA THR A 216 14.75 -14.90 7.71
C THR A 216 15.46 -13.61 8.11
N ASN A 217 16.64 -13.39 7.55
CA ASN A 217 17.42 -12.17 7.73
C ASN A 217 16.94 -11.06 6.78
N TRP A 218 15.74 -10.52 7.07
CA TRP A 218 15.20 -9.39 6.33
C TRP A 218 16.05 -8.14 6.52
N GLU A 219 16.38 -7.43 5.45
CA GLU A 219 17.22 -6.23 5.49
C GLU A 219 16.37 -4.95 5.48
N SER A 220 15.96 -4.48 6.65
CA SER A 220 15.33 -3.16 6.87
C SER A 220 14.21 -2.81 5.85
N LEU A 221 13.17 -3.64 5.75
CA LEU A 221 12.09 -3.46 4.80
C LEU A 221 11.13 -2.32 5.20
N ASP A 222 10.68 -1.56 4.22
CA ASP A 222 9.55 -0.65 4.36
C ASP A 222 8.23 -1.43 4.33
N TYR A 223 8.15 -2.44 3.44
CA TYR A 223 7.01 -3.35 3.32
C TYR A 223 7.45 -4.79 3.13
N LEU A 224 6.76 -5.71 3.81
CA LEU A 224 6.74 -7.13 3.48
C LEU A 224 5.34 -7.48 2.96
N VAL A 225 5.24 -7.91 1.71
CA VAL A 225 3.98 -8.38 1.12
C VAL A 225 3.88 -9.89 1.34
N ILE A 226 2.84 -10.33 2.05
CA ILE A 226 2.61 -11.75 2.31
C ILE A 226 1.44 -12.24 1.47
N ASP A 227 1.68 -13.24 0.63
CA ASP A 227 0.66 -13.94 -0.14
C ASP A 227 0.05 -15.05 0.72
N LEU A 228 -1.15 -14.83 1.25
CA LEU A 228 -1.84 -15.78 2.12
C LEU A 228 -2.48 -16.92 1.31
N PRO A 229 -2.66 -18.13 1.89
CA PRO A 229 -3.47 -19.17 1.27
C PRO A 229 -4.87 -18.65 0.90
N PRO A 230 -5.52 -19.15 -0.16
CA PRO A 230 -6.87 -18.75 -0.51
C PRO A 230 -7.93 -19.31 0.44
N GLY A 231 -9.08 -18.66 0.54
CA GLY A 231 -10.22 -19.13 1.32
C GLY A 231 -10.38 -18.42 2.67
N THR A 232 -11.20 -19.01 3.55
CA THR A 232 -11.55 -18.48 4.88
C THR A 232 -11.49 -19.58 5.95
N GLY A 233 -10.66 -20.59 5.73
CA GLY A 233 -10.50 -21.73 6.62
C GLY A 233 -9.57 -21.49 7.81
N ASP A 234 -9.44 -22.52 8.64
CA ASP A 234 -8.67 -22.47 9.90
C ASP A 234 -7.20 -22.05 9.72
N ILE A 235 -6.55 -22.46 8.63
CA ILE A 235 -5.17 -22.08 8.36
C ILE A 235 -5.06 -20.57 8.17
N GLN A 236 -5.92 -19.99 7.33
CA GLN A 236 -5.92 -18.55 7.08
C GLN A 236 -6.25 -17.75 8.35
N LEU A 237 -7.23 -18.22 9.14
CA LEU A 237 -7.58 -17.62 10.42
C LEU A 237 -6.38 -17.68 11.40
N THR A 238 -5.72 -18.83 11.50
CA THR A 238 -4.57 -18.99 12.39
C THR A 238 -3.40 -18.09 11.96
N LEU A 239 -3.13 -17.98 10.67
CA LEU A 239 -2.11 -17.06 10.15
C LEU A 239 -2.45 -15.60 10.46
N ALA A 240 -3.72 -15.22 10.24
CA ALA A 240 -4.22 -13.89 10.58
C ALA A 240 -4.07 -13.54 12.07
N GLN A 241 -4.09 -14.52 12.96
CA GLN A 241 -3.88 -14.34 14.40
C GLN A 241 -2.41 -14.34 14.85
N LYS A 242 -1.49 -14.89 14.04
CA LYS A 242 -0.08 -15.11 14.42
C LYS A 242 0.92 -14.20 13.71
N VAL A 243 0.57 -13.69 12.55
CA VAL A 243 1.42 -12.77 11.77
C VAL A 243 1.07 -11.33 12.11
N PRO A 244 2.03 -10.48 12.51
CA PRO A 244 1.77 -9.08 12.89
C PRO A 244 1.54 -8.22 11.65
N VAL A 245 0.31 -8.25 11.10
CA VAL A 245 -0.07 -7.57 9.86
C VAL A 245 -0.49 -6.13 10.14
N SER A 246 0.09 -5.18 9.42
CA SER A 246 -0.30 -3.76 9.49
C SER A 246 -1.57 -3.45 8.68
N GLY A 247 -1.86 -4.27 7.66
CA GLY A 247 -3.09 -4.16 6.88
C GLY A 247 -3.24 -5.29 5.87
N CYS A 248 -4.50 -5.60 5.54
CA CYS A 248 -4.87 -6.68 4.62
C CYS A 248 -5.52 -6.10 3.36
N LEU A 249 -5.09 -6.59 2.19
CA LEU A 249 -5.67 -6.33 0.88
C LEU A 249 -6.50 -7.53 0.45
N ILE A 250 -7.75 -7.33 0.05
CA ILE A 250 -8.62 -8.39 -0.46
C ILE A 250 -8.63 -8.35 -1.98
N VAL A 251 -8.23 -9.45 -2.61
CA VAL A 251 -8.30 -9.63 -4.07
C VAL A 251 -9.54 -10.47 -4.41
N THR A 252 -10.35 -9.98 -5.33
CA THR A 252 -11.54 -10.66 -5.84
C THR A 252 -11.70 -10.43 -7.34
N THR A 253 -12.71 -11.05 -7.95
CA THR A 253 -13.14 -10.82 -9.33
C THR A 253 -14.59 -10.36 -9.35
N PRO A 254 -15.12 -9.79 -10.46
CA PRO A 254 -16.48 -9.25 -10.51
C PRO A 254 -17.62 -10.27 -10.33
N GLN A 255 -17.32 -11.58 -10.49
CA GLN A 255 -18.35 -12.62 -10.39
C GLN A 255 -18.96 -12.70 -8.99
N ASP A 256 -20.29 -12.84 -8.90
CA ASP A 256 -21.04 -12.88 -7.63
C ASP A 256 -20.53 -13.94 -6.65
N ILE A 257 -20.13 -15.14 -7.15
CA ILE A 257 -19.58 -16.20 -6.30
C ILE A 257 -18.24 -15.77 -5.67
N ALA A 258 -17.38 -15.08 -6.41
CA ALA A 258 -16.12 -14.57 -5.87
C ALA A 258 -16.37 -13.47 -4.82
N LEU A 259 -17.35 -12.61 -5.08
CA LEU A 259 -17.74 -11.55 -4.14
C LEU A 259 -18.33 -12.12 -2.85
N LEU A 260 -19.12 -13.20 -2.91
CA LEU A 260 -19.62 -13.89 -1.71
C LEU A 260 -18.49 -14.38 -0.81
N ASP A 261 -17.44 -14.97 -1.39
CA ASP A 261 -16.31 -15.46 -0.61
C ASP A 261 -15.41 -14.32 -0.11
N ALA A 262 -15.22 -13.27 -0.90
CA ALA A 262 -14.51 -12.06 -0.45
C ALA A 262 -15.21 -11.39 0.75
N ARG A 263 -16.55 -11.37 0.80
CA ARG A 263 -17.33 -10.89 1.97
C ARG A 263 -16.98 -11.68 3.22
N LYS A 264 -16.92 -13.01 3.14
CA LYS A 264 -16.53 -13.87 4.26
C LYS A 264 -15.12 -13.56 4.74
N ALA A 265 -14.19 -13.33 3.80
CA ALA A 265 -12.81 -12.95 4.13
C ALA A 265 -12.75 -11.61 4.87
N ILE A 266 -13.44 -10.57 4.40
CA ILE A 266 -13.53 -9.27 5.09
C ILE A 266 -14.03 -9.43 6.52
N GLN A 267 -15.11 -10.20 6.71
CA GLN A 267 -15.69 -10.43 8.04
C GLN A 267 -14.76 -11.23 8.95
N MET A 268 -14.04 -12.21 8.40
CA MET A 268 -13.06 -13.00 9.15
C MET A 268 -11.91 -12.10 9.65
N PHE A 269 -11.33 -11.27 8.77
CA PHE A 269 -10.24 -10.38 9.16
C PHE A 269 -10.68 -9.33 10.19
N ARG A 270 -11.91 -8.81 10.08
CA ARG A 270 -12.47 -7.90 11.10
C ARG A 270 -12.62 -8.57 12.46
N LYS A 271 -13.02 -9.86 12.52
CA LYS A 271 -13.13 -10.61 13.78
C LYS A 271 -11.80 -10.82 14.49
N VAL A 272 -10.70 -10.82 13.78
CA VAL A 272 -9.34 -10.90 14.35
C VAL A 272 -8.67 -9.53 14.43
N GLU A 273 -9.45 -8.45 14.35
CA GLU A 273 -9.01 -7.06 14.48
C GLU A 273 -7.95 -6.65 13.45
N MET A 274 -7.84 -7.38 12.35
CA MET A 274 -6.93 -7.03 11.25
C MET A 274 -7.55 -5.92 10.40
N SER A 275 -6.80 -4.83 10.19
CA SER A 275 -7.23 -3.71 9.36
C SER A 275 -7.36 -4.13 7.90
N VAL A 276 -8.57 -4.07 7.33
CA VAL A 276 -8.79 -4.27 5.90
C VAL A 276 -8.57 -2.95 5.18
N LEU A 277 -7.47 -2.83 4.43
CA LEU A 277 -7.10 -1.63 3.69
C LEU A 277 -8.09 -1.33 2.56
N GLY A 278 -8.57 -2.37 1.89
CA GLY A 278 -9.52 -2.26 0.82
C GLY A 278 -9.56 -3.50 -0.07
N ILE A 279 -10.19 -3.33 -1.23
CA ILE A 279 -10.43 -4.36 -2.23
C ILE A 279 -9.70 -4.02 -3.52
N VAL A 280 -9.09 -5.01 -4.17
CA VAL A 280 -8.68 -4.96 -5.58
C VAL A 280 -9.59 -5.90 -6.36
N GLU A 281 -10.30 -5.36 -7.34
CA GLU A 281 -11.07 -6.14 -8.30
C GLU A 281 -10.17 -6.53 -9.48
N ASN A 282 -9.72 -7.78 -9.48
CA ASN A 282 -8.94 -8.32 -10.57
C ASN A 282 -9.83 -8.90 -11.66
N MET A 283 -9.34 -8.97 -12.89
CA MET A 283 -10.12 -9.42 -14.05
C MET A 283 -11.42 -8.59 -14.24
N SER A 284 -11.36 -7.30 -13.91
CA SER A 284 -12.51 -6.38 -14.01
C SER A 284 -12.99 -6.24 -15.45
N THR A 285 -12.05 -6.22 -16.38
CA THR A 285 -12.27 -6.19 -17.82
C THR A 285 -11.31 -7.15 -18.50
N HIS A 286 -11.61 -7.54 -19.72
CA HIS A 286 -10.71 -8.27 -20.62
C HIS A 286 -10.21 -7.32 -21.70
N ILE A 287 -8.90 -7.27 -21.92
CA ILE A 287 -8.28 -6.54 -23.02
C ILE A 287 -8.02 -7.49 -24.17
N CYS A 288 -8.68 -7.29 -25.30
CA CYS A 288 -8.52 -8.09 -26.50
C CYS A 288 -7.10 -7.94 -27.07
N SER A 289 -6.34 -9.02 -27.18
CA SER A 289 -4.97 -9.02 -27.71
C SER A 289 -4.87 -8.67 -29.21
N GLN A 290 -6.00 -8.70 -29.93
CA GLN A 290 -6.05 -8.41 -31.39
C GLN A 290 -6.31 -6.92 -31.66
N CYS A 291 -7.22 -6.28 -30.92
CA CYS A 291 -7.67 -4.93 -31.24
C CYS A 291 -7.61 -3.95 -30.03
N GLY A 292 -7.20 -4.42 -28.85
CA GLY A 292 -7.14 -3.59 -27.64
C GLY A 292 -8.50 -3.24 -27.03
N HIS A 293 -9.62 -3.76 -27.58
CA HIS A 293 -10.95 -3.52 -27.05
C HIS A 293 -11.05 -4.06 -25.61
N GLU A 294 -11.56 -3.23 -24.71
CA GLU A 294 -11.72 -3.55 -23.29
C GLU A 294 -13.20 -3.81 -22.99
N GLU A 295 -13.53 -4.98 -22.45
CA GLU A 295 -14.90 -5.40 -22.14
C GLU A 295 -15.02 -6.12 -20.79
N PRO A 296 -16.11 -5.89 -20.03
CA PRO A 296 -16.31 -6.52 -18.72
C PRO A 296 -16.91 -7.94 -18.84
N ILE A 297 -16.16 -8.93 -19.34
CA ILE A 297 -16.64 -10.29 -19.60
C ILE A 297 -17.16 -11.04 -18.37
N PHE A 298 -16.75 -10.63 -17.17
CA PHE A 298 -17.20 -11.20 -15.89
C PHE A 298 -18.20 -10.31 -15.15
N GLY A 299 -18.78 -9.31 -15.84
CA GLY A 299 -19.66 -8.31 -15.24
C GLY A 299 -18.92 -7.07 -14.76
N SER A 300 -19.63 -6.07 -14.29
CA SER A 300 -19.08 -4.77 -13.88
C SER A 300 -19.58 -4.31 -12.52
N GLY A 301 -18.77 -3.51 -11.81
CA GLY A 301 -19.12 -2.81 -10.57
C GLY A 301 -19.35 -3.72 -9.36
N GLY A 302 -18.98 -5.00 -9.41
CA GLY A 302 -19.15 -5.92 -8.30
C GLY A 302 -18.30 -5.52 -7.09
N GLY A 303 -17.03 -5.21 -7.33
CA GLY A 303 -16.10 -4.75 -6.28
C GLY A 303 -16.53 -3.42 -5.68
N ALA A 304 -17.02 -2.46 -6.49
CA ALA A 304 -17.50 -1.18 -6.01
C ALA A 304 -18.72 -1.34 -5.08
N ARG A 305 -19.74 -2.12 -5.52
CA ARG A 305 -20.90 -2.42 -4.66
C ARG A 305 -20.53 -3.08 -3.34
N MET A 306 -19.54 -4.00 -3.37
CA MET A 306 -19.06 -4.65 -2.16
C MET A 306 -18.27 -3.67 -1.27
N ALA A 307 -17.45 -2.79 -1.87
CA ALA A 307 -16.71 -1.75 -1.17
C ALA A 307 -17.68 -0.84 -0.38
N ASP A 308 -18.73 -0.34 -1.04
CA ASP A 308 -19.76 0.48 -0.41
C ASP A 308 -20.51 -0.27 0.70
N GLN A 309 -20.94 -1.50 0.43
CA GLN A 309 -21.71 -2.32 1.39
C GLN A 309 -20.93 -2.61 2.68
N TYR A 310 -19.61 -2.80 2.57
CA TYR A 310 -18.75 -3.15 3.72
C TYR A 310 -17.96 -1.97 4.27
N GLY A 311 -18.11 -0.78 3.70
CA GLY A 311 -17.38 0.41 4.14
C GLY A 311 -15.86 0.24 4.05
N VAL A 312 -15.38 -0.38 2.97
CA VAL A 312 -13.97 -0.52 2.63
C VAL A 312 -13.73 0.05 1.23
N PRO A 313 -12.60 0.73 0.95
CA PRO A 313 -12.39 1.32 -0.36
C PRO A 313 -12.12 0.26 -1.44
N LEU A 314 -12.57 0.52 -2.67
CA LEU A 314 -12.05 -0.11 -3.88
C LEU A 314 -10.72 0.59 -4.24
N LEU A 315 -9.59 -0.12 -4.10
CA LEU A 315 -8.25 0.44 -4.26
C LEU A 315 -7.74 0.37 -5.70
N GLY A 316 -8.43 -0.36 -6.55
CA GLY A 316 -8.16 -0.42 -7.98
C GLY A 316 -8.82 -1.60 -8.66
N GLN A 317 -8.79 -1.53 -9.99
CA GLN A 317 -9.32 -2.53 -10.90
C GLN A 317 -8.21 -2.94 -11.88
N LEU A 318 -7.97 -4.24 -11.99
CA LEU A 318 -6.94 -4.81 -12.85
C LEU A 318 -7.60 -5.62 -13.97
N PRO A 319 -7.14 -5.51 -15.20
CA PRO A 319 -7.71 -6.25 -16.31
C PRO A 319 -7.26 -7.73 -16.33
N LEU A 320 -8.01 -8.56 -17.02
CA LEU A 320 -7.56 -9.84 -17.52
C LEU A 320 -6.82 -9.60 -18.84
N ASP A 321 -5.51 -9.79 -18.84
CA ASP A 321 -4.66 -9.61 -20.01
C ASP A 321 -3.70 -10.78 -20.18
N LEU A 322 -3.47 -11.17 -21.42
CA LEU A 322 -2.61 -12.31 -21.78
C LEU A 322 -1.15 -12.09 -21.32
N HIS A 323 -0.65 -10.85 -21.48
CA HIS A 323 0.73 -10.51 -21.15
C HIS A 323 1.02 -10.67 -19.65
N ILE A 324 0.05 -10.36 -18.76
CA ILE A 324 0.23 -10.58 -17.31
C ILE A 324 0.57 -12.04 -17.03
N ARG A 325 -0.16 -12.98 -17.66
CA ARG A 325 0.10 -14.41 -17.51
C ARG A 325 1.47 -14.81 -18.08
N GLU A 326 1.76 -14.38 -19.33
CA GLU A 326 3.01 -14.74 -20.01
C GLU A 326 4.24 -14.21 -19.27
N ASP A 327 4.18 -12.97 -18.78
CA ASP A 327 5.23 -12.34 -17.99
C ASP A 327 5.54 -13.14 -16.71
N LEU A 328 4.49 -13.52 -15.97
CA LEU A 328 4.62 -14.30 -14.74
C LEU A 328 5.13 -15.72 -15.00
N ASP A 329 4.66 -16.39 -16.06
CA ASP A 329 5.14 -17.71 -16.47
C ASP A 329 6.63 -17.69 -16.87
N ASN A 330 7.10 -16.56 -17.40
CA ASN A 330 8.49 -16.33 -17.79
C ASN A 330 9.38 -15.81 -16.64
N GLY A 331 8.86 -15.67 -15.43
CA GLY A 331 9.61 -15.17 -14.25
C GLY A 331 9.99 -13.70 -14.33
N ARG A 332 9.32 -12.91 -15.16
CA ARG A 332 9.52 -11.47 -15.34
C ARG A 332 8.18 -10.75 -15.26
N PRO A 333 7.65 -10.50 -14.04
CA PRO A 333 6.34 -9.89 -13.85
C PRO A 333 6.15 -8.59 -14.63
N THR A 334 4.92 -8.23 -14.96
CA THR A 334 4.55 -7.12 -15.84
C THR A 334 5.19 -5.79 -15.45
N VAL A 335 5.27 -5.48 -14.16
CA VAL A 335 5.94 -4.26 -13.65
C VAL A 335 7.44 -4.21 -14.01
N VAL A 336 8.07 -5.38 -14.25
CA VAL A 336 9.49 -5.49 -14.65
C VAL A 336 9.64 -5.63 -16.16
N SER A 337 8.78 -6.43 -16.81
CA SER A 337 8.87 -6.71 -18.24
C SER A 337 8.52 -5.50 -19.10
N ALA A 338 7.53 -4.71 -18.65
CA ALA A 338 6.98 -3.56 -19.38
C ALA A 338 6.72 -2.37 -18.44
N PRO A 339 7.78 -1.70 -17.91
CA PRO A 339 7.66 -0.72 -16.83
C PRO A 339 6.82 0.52 -17.18
N ASP A 340 6.73 0.87 -18.45
CA ASP A 340 6.00 2.04 -18.95
C ASP A 340 4.63 1.69 -19.55
N SER A 341 4.22 0.41 -19.48
CA SER A 341 2.93 -0.02 -20.02
C SER A 341 1.75 0.47 -19.18
N GLU A 342 0.58 0.57 -19.80
CA GLU A 342 -0.68 0.91 -19.11
C GLU A 342 -0.99 -0.10 -17.98
N LEU A 343 -0.70 -1.39 -18.19
CA LEU A 343 -0.84 -2.42 -17.17
C LEU A 343 0.03 -2.14 -15.95
N THR A 344 1.28 -1.76 -16.16
CA THR A 344 2.21 -1.38 -15.07
C THR A 344 1.71 -0.12 -14.34
N LEU A 345 1.21 0.87 -15.06
CA LEU A 345 0.64 2.07 -14.43
C LEU A 345 -0.56 1.72 -13.53
N ARG A 346 -1.45 0.83 -13.96
CA ARG A 346 -2.57 0.33 -13.13
C ARG A 346 -2.07 -0.36 -11.85
N TYR A 347 -1.03 -1.20 -11.93
CA TYR A 347 -0.41 -1.82 -10.74
C TYR A 347 0.23 -0.77 -9.81
N ARG A 348 0.89 0.25 -10.36
CA ARG A 348 1.48 1.33 -9.57
C ARG A 348 0.41 2.17 -8.87
N ASP A 349 -0.71 2.44 -9.52
CA ASP A 349 -1.82 3.16 -8.89
C ASP A 349 -2.46 2.34 -7.76
N VAL A 350 -2.63 1.03 -7.94
CA VAL A 350 -3.04 0.12 -6.86
C VAL A 350 -2.03 0.16 -5.70
N ALA A 351 -0.73 0.11 -5.98
CA ALA A 351 0.31 0.12 -4.95
C ALA A 351 0.31 1.42 -4.13
N ARG A 352 0.15 2.56 -4.80
CA ARG A 352 0.01 3.87 -4.15
C ARG A 352 -1.25 3.94 -3.32
N SER A 353 -2.40 3.49 -3.86
CA SER A 353 -3.67 3.43 -3.13
C SER A 353 -3.56 2.58 -1.86
N VAL A 354 -2.94 1.39 -1.95
CA VAL A 354 -2.71 0.48 -0.81
C VAL A 354 -1.80 1.13 0.24
N SER A 355 -0.65 1.67 -0.18
CA SER A 355 0.33 2.27 0.73
C SER A 355 -0.16 3.59 1.33
N ALA A 356 -0.88 4.41 0.57
CA ALA A 356 -1.51 5.63 1.05
C ALA A 356 -2.61 5.32 2.08
N ARG A 357 -3.44 4.31 1.82
CA ARG A 357 -4.46 3.87 2.78
C ARG A 357 -3.83 3.33 4.07
N LEU A 358 -2.75 2.56 3.98
CA LEU A 358 -1.99 2.10 5.15
C LEU A 358 -1.41 3.28 5.94
N ALA A 359 -0.88 4.30 5.25
CA ALA A 359 -0.32 5.49 5.91
C ALA A 359 -1.35 6.29 6.74
N MET A 360 -2.64 6.10 6.51
CA MET A 360 -3.75 6.70 7.29
C MET A 360 -4.13 5.87 8.54
N THR A 361 -3.63 4.64 8.68
CA THR A 361 -3.93 3.80 9.86
C THR A 361 -3.13 4.28 11.08
N PRO A 362 -3.53 3.91 12.31
CA PRO A 362 -2.78 4.27 13.52
C PRO A 362 -1.32 3.83 13.45
N ARG A 363 -0.42 4.69 13.94
CA ARG A 363 1.01 4.38 14.02
C ARG A 363 1.29 3.43 15.18
N SER A 364 2.34 2.61 15.04
CA SER A 364 2.83 1.77 16.13
C SER A 364 3.46 2.63 17.23
N LEU A 365 2.99 2.48 18.47
CA LEU A 365 3.56 3.16 19.63
C LEU A 365 4.89 2.55 20.08
N ALA A 366 5.18 1.30 19.70
CA ALA A 366 6.40 0.59 20.09
C ALA A 366 7.70 1.24 19.56
N VAL A 367 7.62 2.07 18.52
CA VAL A 367 8.78 2.73 17.88
C VAL A 367 8.91 4.20 18.30
N SER A 368 7.95 4.75 19.04
CA SER A 368 7.91 6.18 19.40
C SER A 368 8.62 6.53 20.71
N LEU A 369 9.04 5.54 21.51
CA LEU A 369 9.80 5.79 22.72
C LEU A 369 11.30 5.78 22.40
N PRO A 370 12.04 6.90 22.60
CA PRO A 370 13.48 6.87 22.54
C PRO A 370 13.99 5.90 23.63
N GLN A 371 14.86 4.96 23.25
CA GLN A 371 15.57 4.15 24.24
C GLN A 371 16.40 5.11 25.11
N ILE A 372 15.97 5.33 26.33
CA ILE A 372 16.77 6.04 27.33
C ILE A 372 17.85 5.05 27.78
N ASN A 373 19.05 5.16 27.19
CA ASN A 373 20.23 4.49 27.73
C ASN A 373 20.59 5.17 29.05
N ILE A 374 20.22 4.56 30.16
CA ILE A 374 20.73 4.96 31.49
C ILE A 374 22.18 4.49 31.55
N LEU A 375 23.10 5.40 31.28
CA LEU A 375 24.52 5.22 31.59
C LEU A 375 24.62 5.27 33.12
N ASN A 376 24.70 4.12 33.76
CA ASN A 376 25.12 4.02 35.17
C ASN A 376 26.59 4.41 35.23
N SER A 377 26.88 5.54 35.86
CA SER A 377 28.22 6.02 36.24
C SER A 377 28.76 5.21 37.44
#